data_dfd407565a7a83d601b1477fbd061516
#
_entry.id   dfd407565a7a83d601b1477fbd061516
#
_cell.length_a   1.000
_cell.length_b   1.000
_cell.length_c   1.000
_cell.angle_alpha   90.00
_cell.angle_beta   90.00
_cell.angle_gamma   90.00
#
_symmetry.space_group_name_H-M   'P 1'
#
loop_
_entity.id
_entity.type
_entity.pdbx_description
1 polymer ?
#
loop_
_entity_poly.entity_id
_entity_poly.type
_entity_poly.pdbx_seq_one_letter_code
_entity_poly.pdbx_strand_id
1 'polypeptide(L)'
;LLALAVYLICSVAAVQVMNAALFGRADEPDGLTVRYADVAADYPRQTVTFSSGSAQLTGWLYPAEDAAALVVIAHGLGADAEVYLPETMHFVDSGYSVLTYDATGTGASGGSGTRGLAQSALDLDAALTRAEQEDLPILLFGHSWGGYAAAAVLGGSHDVTASVCAA
;
A
#
# COMPACT_ATOMS: atom_id res chain seq x y z
N LEU A 1 -26.45 28.14 26.04
CA LEU A 1 -26.84 26.94 25.29
C LEU A 1 -26.57 27.08 23.79
N LEU A 2 -27.06 28.18 23.13
CA LEU A 2 -26.85 28.39 21.67
C LEU A 2 -25.34 28.44 21.31
N ALA A 3 -24.54 29.21 22.04
CA ALA A 3 -23.09 29.31 21.81
C ALA A 3 -22.38 27.96 21.93
N LEU A 4 -22.76 27.12 22.90
CA LEU A 4 -22.21 25.78 23.06
C LEU A 4 -22.62 24.88 21.89
N ALA A 5 -23.87 24.94 21.45
CA ALA A 5 -24.33 24.16 20.30
C ALA A 5 -23.58 24.55 19.01
N VAL A 6 -23.42 25.86 18.76
CA VAL A 6 -22.64 26.36 17.61
C VAL A 6 -21.18 25.89 17.69
N TYR A 7 -20.54 26.00 18.86
CA TYR A 7 -19.18 25.51 19.06
C TYR A 7 -19.04 24.02 18.74
N LEU A 8 -19.95 23.19 19.25
CA LEU A 8 -19.92 21.74 19.00
C LEU A 8 -20.13 21.42 17.52
N ILE A 9 -21.07 22.09 16.86
CA ILE A 9 -21.30 21.90 15.41
C ILE A 9 -20.06 22.28 14.61
N CYS A 10 -19.47 23.43 14.90
CA CYS A 10 -18.26 23.90 14.21
C CYS A 10 -17.07 22.94 14.46
N SER A 11 -16.92 22.43 15.69
CA SER A 11 -15.85 21.48 16.02
C SER A 11 -16.02 20.17 15.27
N VAL A 12 -17.23 19.62 15.22
CA VAL A 12 -17.50 18.39 14.46
C VAL A 12 -17.26 18.61 12.97
N ALA A 13 -17.73 19.73 12.41
CA ALA A 13 -17.50 20.06 11.01
C ALA A 13 -15.99 20.19 10.68
N ALA A 14 -15.23 20.88 11.54
CA ALA A 14 -13.79 21.02 11.37
C ALA A 14 -13.07 19.67 11.41
N VAL A 15 -13.44 18.78 12.35
CA VAL A 15 -12.88 17.41 12.43
C VAL A 15 -13.22 16.63 11.14
N GLN A 16 -14.45 16.70 10.64
CA GLN A 16 -14.84 16.00 9.41
C GLN A 16 -14.08 16.51 8.18
N VAL A 17 -13.92 17.83 8.05
CA VAL A 17 -13.11 18.41 6.97
C VAL A 17 -11.66 17.97 7.05
N MET A 18 -11.07 18.02 8.24
CA MET A 18 -9.69 17.58 8.45
C MET A 18 -9.53 16.08 8.17
N ASN A 19 -10.46 15.25 8.63
CA ASN A 19 -10.45 13.82 8.36
C ASN A 19 -10.55 13.52 6.84
N ALA A 20 -11.43 14.23 6.12
CA ALA A 20 -11.54 14.07 4.68
C ALA A 20 -10.28 14.53 3.94
N ALA A 21 -9.62 15.59 4.42
CA ALA A 21 -8.38 16.09 3.83
C ALA A 21 -7.18 15.14 4.06
N LEU A 22 -7.13 14.49 5.23
CA LEU A 22 -6.01 13.60 5.60
C LEU A 22 -6.21 12.16 5.10
N PHE A 23 -7.44 11.67 5.11
CA PHE A 23 -7.77 10.26 4.86
C PHE A 23 -8.77 10.07 3.72
N GLY A 24 -9.07 11.13 2.97
CA GLY A 24 -9.83 11.04 1.73
C GLY A 24 -9.08 10.21 0.69
N ARG A 25 -9.72 10.01 -0.47
CA ARG A 25 -9.05 9.35 -1.58
C ARG A 25 -7.85 10.21 -2.02
N ALA A 26 -6.68 9.57 -2.08
CA ALA A 26 -5.48 10.22 -2.59
C ALA A 26 -5.55 10.24 -4.12
N ASP A 27 -5.32 11.43 -4.70
CA ASP A 27 -5.06 11.59 -6.12
C ASP A 27 -3.67 11.01 -6.46
N GLU A 28 -3.45 10.76 -7.75
CA GLU A 28 -2.14 10.31 -8.23
C GLU A 28 -1.06 11.33 -7.84
N PRO A 29 0.06 10.90 -7.22
CA PRO A 29 1.08 11.81 -6.76
C PRO A 29 1.71 12.61 -7.92
N ASP A 30 1.81 13.92 -7.76
CA ASP A 30 2.49 14.80 -8.70
C ASP A 30 4.02 14.70 -8.56
N GLY A 31 4.73 14.96 -9.66
CA GLY A 31 6.18 15.12 -9.65
C GLY A 31 6.99 13.83 -9.49
N LEU A 32 6.42 12.69 -9.82
CA LEU A 32 7.17 11.43 -9.88
C LEU A 32 8.32 11.55 -10.89
N THR A 33 9.51 11.14 -10.47
CA THR A 33 10.72 11.15 -11.32
C THR A 33 10.74 10.01 -12.31
N VAL A 34 10.04 8.91 -12.01
CA VAL A 34 9.91 7.71 -12.85
C VAL A 34 8.44 7.31 -12.90
N ARG A 35 7.95 7.02 -14.09
CA ARG A 35 6.63 6.43 -14.32
C ARG A 35 6.78 5.02 -14.85
N TYR A 36 5.84 4.14 -14.53
CA TYR A 36 5.90 2.78 -15.07
C TYR A 36 5.99 2.75 -16.61
N ALA A 37 5.32 3.65 -17.29
CA ALA A 37 5.38 3.75 -18.75
C ALA A 37 6.80 3.95 -19.29
N ASP A 38 7.69 4.55 -18.50
CA ASP A 38 9.09 4.82 -18.91
C ASP A 38 9.97 3.58 -18.77
N VAL A 39 9.59 2.61 -17.95
CA VAL A 39 10.40 1.42 -17.59
C VAL A 39 9.73 0.10 -17.94
N ALA A 40 8.53 0.12 -18.50
CA ALA A 40 7.71 -1.06 -18.77
C ALA A 40 8.38 -2.12 -19.67
N ALA A 41 9.32 -1.72 -20.53
CA ALA A 41 10.04 -2.63 -21.40
C ALA A 41 11.07 -3.47 -20.62
N ASP A 42 11.68 -2.90 -19.59
CA ASP A 42 12.73 -3.52 -18.79
C ASP A 42 12.17 -4.23 -17.55
N TYR A 43 11.03 -3.76 -17.05
CA TYR A 43 10.37 -4.28 -15.83
C TYR A 43 8.93 -4.73 -16.13
N PRO A 44 8.73 -5.84 -16.86
CA PRO A 44 7.40 -6.36 -17.16
C PRO A 44 6.67 -6.73 -15.85
N ARG A 45 5.38 -6.41 -15.77
CA ARG A 45 4.54 -6.71 -14.62
C ARG A 45 3.20 -7.32 -15.00
N GLN A 46 2.62 -8.05 -14.07
CA GLN A 46 1.27 -8.58 -14.17
C GLN A 46 0.36 -7.81 -13.21
N THR A 47 -0.78 -7.34 -13.70
CA THR A 47 -1.80 -6.76 -12.83
C THR A 47 -2.52 -7.88 -12.08
N VAL A 48 -2.60 -7.74 -10.77
CA VAL A 48 -3.33 -8.66 -9.89
C VAL A 48 -4.42 -7.89 -9.12
N THR A 49 -5.51 -8.55 -8.80
CA THR A 49 -6.58 -7.96 -7.99
C THR A 49 -6.95 -8.89 -6.85
N PHE A 50 -7.20 -8.33 -5.68
CA PHE A 50 -7.60 -9.08 -4.49
C PHE A 50 -8.48 -8.22 -3.59
N SER A 51 -9.25 -8.84 -2.69
CA SER A 51 -10.22 -8.14 -1.84
C SER A 51 -9.63 -7.86 -0.46
N SER A 52 -9.81 -6.63 0.03
CA SER A 52 -9.59 -6.25 1.43
C SER A 52 -10.91 -5.75 2.01
N GLY A 53 -11.57 -6.60 2.77
CA GLY A 53 -12.93 -6.34 3.24
C GLY A 53 -13.90 -6.08 2.09
N SER A 54 -14.44 -4.86 2.01
CA SER A 54 -15.34 -4.44 0.92
C SER A 54 -14.64 -3.74 -0.24
N ALA A 55 -13.33 -3.49 -0.15
CA ALA A 55 -12.55 -2.86 -1.19
C ALA A 55 -11.91 -3.90 -2.11
N GLN A 56 -11.91 -3.63 -3.42
CA GLN A 56 -11.09 -4.34 -4.40
C GLN A 56 -9.76 -3.61 -4.51
N LEU A 57 -8.67 -4.29 -4.22
CA LEU A 57 -7.33 -3.73 -4.37
C LEU A 57 -6.74 -4.16 -5.72
N THR A 58 -5.95 -3.25 -6.29
CA THR A 58 -5.14 -3.48 -7.48
C THR A 58 -3.68 -3.52 -7.07
N GLY A 59 -2.96 -4.53 -7.54
CA GLY A 59 -1.54 -4.67 -7.33
C GLY A 59 -0.81 -5.06 -8.62
N TRP A 60 0.49 -5.04 -8.55
CA TRP A 60 1.38 -5.40 -9.66
C TRP A 60 2.45 -6.35 -9.17
N LEU A 61 2.48 -7.52 -9.79
CA LEU A 61 3.52 -8.52 -9.60
C LEU A 61 4.59 -8.34 -10.67
N TYR A 62 5.81 -8.10 -10.25
CA TYR A 62 7.01 -8.05 -11.07
C TYR A 62 7.77 -9.37 -10.87
N PRO A 63 7.64 -10.32 -11.80
CA PRO A 63 8.30 -11.61 -11.66
C PRO A 63 9.80 -11.47 -11.97
N ALA A 64 10.65 -12.11 -11.19
CA ALA A 64 12.06 -12.33 -11.51
C ALA A 64 12.29 -13.82 -11.81
N GLU A 65 13.18 -14.11 -12.75
CA GLU A 65 13.58 -15.49 -13.06
C GLU A 65 14.39 -16.04 -11.87
N ASP A 66 14.08 -17.26 -11.44
CA ASP A 66 14.71 -17.92 -10.27
C ASP A 66 14.74 -17.05 -9.00
N ALA A 67 13.64 -16.34 -8.75
CA ALA A 67 13.54 -15.41 -7.63
C ALA A 67 13.88 -16.07 -6.28
N ALA A 68 14.77 -15.46 -5.50
CA ALA A 68 15.14 -15.92 -4.17
C ALA A 68 14.01 -15.77 -3.15
N ALA A 69 13.17 -14.77 -3.32
CA ALA A 69 11.99 -14.46 -2.49
C ALA A 69 11.05 -13.49 -3.20
N LEU A 70 9.87 -13.29 -2.64
CA LEU A 70 8.91 -12.25 -3.04
C LEU A 70 8.93 -11.11 -2.03
N VAL A 71 9.27 -9.91 -2.48
CA VAL A 71 9.18 -8.68 -1.68
C VAL A 71 7.78 -8.08 -1.83
N VAL A 72 7.05 -7.94 -0.73
CA VAL A 72 5.79 -7.20 -0.70
C VAL A 72 6.06 -5.78 -0.23
N ILE A 73 5.71 -4.78 -1.04
CA ILE A 73 5.91 -3.35 -0.72
C ILE A 73 4.60 -2.73 -0.27
N ALA A 74 4.57 -2.23 0.97
CA ALA A 74 3.47 -1.47 1.55
C ALA A 74 3.83 0.02 1.58
N HIS A 75 3.10 0.83 0.79
CA HIS A 75 3.38 2.25 0.60
C HIS A 75 2.93 3.14 1.76
N GLY A 76 3.42 4.38 1.80
CA GLY A 76 3.07 5.40 2.77
C GLY A 76 1.70 6.04 2.51
N LEU A 77 1.21 6.83 3.49
CA LEU A 77 -0.04 7.60 3.36
C LEU A 77 0.08 8.62 2.22
N GLY A 78 -0.95 8.69 1.38
CA GLY A 78 -1.00 9.62 0.25
C GLY A 78 -0.12 9.22 -0.94
N ALA A 79 0.54 8.08 -0.87
CA ALA A 79 1.26 7.48 -1.98
C ALA A 79 0.40 6.38 -2.67
N ASP A 80 0.91 5.88 -3.77
CA ASP A 80 0.47 4.67 -4.46
C ASP A 80 1.67 3.78 -4.78
N ALA A 81 1.46 2.68 -5.48
CA ALA A 81 2.51 1.75 -5.85
C ALA A 81 3.55 2.39 -6.80
N GLU A 82 3.16 3.38 -7.60
CA GLU A 82 4.06 4.00 -8.58
C GLU A 82 5.14 4.86 -7.93
N VAL A 83 4.86 5.45 -6.75
CA VAL A 83 5.85 6.17 -5.94
C VAL A 83 7.04 5.28 -5.59
N TYR A 84 6.82 3.97 -5.45
CA TYR A 84 7.83 2.97 -5.04
C TYR A 84 8.45 2.21 -6.21
N LEU A 85 8.32 2.72 -7.44
CA LEU A 85 9.00 2.13 -8.61
C LEU A 85 10.52 2.04 -8.46
N PRO A 86 11.23 3.04 -7.90
CA PRO A 86 12.68 2.94 -7.71
C PRO A 86 13.07 1.78 -6.80
N GLU A 87 12.36 1.58 -5.69
CA GLU A 87 12.57 0.46 -4.77
C GLU A 87 12.20 -0.86 -5.44
N THR A 88 11.08 -0.88 -6.18
CA THR A 88 10.64 -2.05 -6.95
C THR A 88 11.72 -2.49 -7.94
N MET A 89 12.23 -1.58 -8.75
CA MET A 89 13.30 -1.86 -9.72
C MET A 89 14.56 -2.37 -9.01
N HIS A 90 14.95 -1.74 -7.90
CA HIS A 90 16.10 -2.17 -7.12
C HIS A 90 15.98 -3.62 -6.62
N PHE A 91 14.80 -4.02 -6.12
CA PHE A 91 14.58 -5.40 -5.68
C PHE A 91 14.56 -6.38 -6.85
N VAL A 92 13.92 -6.02 -7.97
CA VAL A 92 13.91 -6.86 -9.18
C VAL A 92 15.34 -7.08 -9.71
N ASP A 93 16.14 -6.01 -9.82
CA ASP A 93 17.55 -6.07 -10.24
C ASP A 93 18.42 -6.90 -9.27
N SER A 94 17.98 -7.00 -8.01
CA SER A 94 18.63 -7.82 -6.97
C SER A 94 18.18 -9.28 -6.97
N GLY A 95 17.35 -9.72 -7.93
CA GLY A 95 16.90 -11.10 -8.09
C GLY A 95 15.71 -11.48 -7.22
N TYR A 96 14.87 -10.52 -6.84
CA TYR A 96 13.63 -10.75 -6.12
C TYR A 96 12.42 -10.52 -7.04
N SER A 97 11.39 -11.35 -6.90
CA SER A 97 10.05 -10.96 -7.36
C SER A 97 9.49 -9.88 -6.45
N VAL A 98 8.65 -8.98 -6.97
CA VAL A 98 8.08 -7.90 -6.17
C VAL A 98 6.58 -7.83 -6.38
N LEU A 99 5.82 -7.73 -5.29
CA LEU A 99 4.41 -7.40 -5.29
C LEU A 99 4.23 -6.01 -4.68
N THR A 100 3.79 -5.06 -5.49
CA THR A 100 3.31 -3.76 -5.03
C THR A 100 1.79 -3.72 -5.14
N TYR A 101 1.14 -2.85 -4.38
CA TYR A 101 -0.31 -2.65 -4.48
C TYR A 101 -0.69 -1.24 -4.06
N ASP A 102 -1.81 -0.77 -4.58
CA ASP A 102 -2.47 0.43 -4.08
C ASP A 102 -3.37 0.05 -2.91
N ALA A 103 -3.21 0.71 -1.79
CA ALA A 103 -4.06 0.51 -0.62
C ALA A 103 -5.49 1.03 -0.85
N THR A 104 -6.41 0.69 0.01
CA THR A 104 -7.80 1.19 -0.03
C THR A 104 -7.83 2.72 -0.12
N GLY A 105 -8.48 3.24 -1.15
CA GLY A 105 -8.63 4.69 -1.37
C GLY A 105 -7.42 5.37 -2.00
N THR A 106 -6.49 4.61 -2.62
CA THR A 106 -5.37 5.18 -3.40
C THR A 106 -5.36 4.61 -4.82
N GLY A 107 -4.70 5.29 -5.73
CA GLY A 107 -4.38 4.87 -7.10
C GLY A 107 -5.51 4.12 -7.80
N ALA A 108 -5.24 2.92 -8.31
CA ALA A 108 -6.19 2.07 -9.03
C ALA A 108 -7.11 1.24 -8.12
N SER A 109 -6.89 1.26 -6.79
CA SER A 109 -7.71 0.49 -5.84
C SER A 109 -9.05 1.16 -5.53
N GLY A 110 -10.01 0.37 -5.08
CA GLY A 110 -11.33 0.83 -4.65
C GLY A 110 -11.29 1.57 -3.31
N GLY A 111 -12.43 2.13 -2.93
CA GLY A 111 -12.60 2.87 -1.67
C GLY A 111 -12.61 4.38 -1.86
N SER A 112 -13.28 5.08 -0.94
CA SER A 112 -13.42 6.54 -0.95
C SER A 112 -12.36 7.26 -0.11
N GLY A 113 -11.45 6.51 0.52
CA GLY A 113 -10.39 7.02 1.38
C GLY A 113 -9.70 5.89 2.13
N THR A 114 -8.58 6.21 2.77
CA THR A 114 -7.67 5.24 3.42
C THR A 114 -8.19 4.65 4.74
N ARG A 115 -9.28 5.19 5.28
CA ARG A 115 -9.99 4.70 6.49
C ARG A 115 -9.13 4.49 7.74
N GLY A 116 -7.95 5.09 7.79
CA GLY A 116 -7.08 5.05 8.97
C GLY A 116 -6.18 3.80 9.05
N LEU A 117 -5.37 3.75 10.12
CA LEU A 117 -4.30 2.76 10.32
C LEU A 117 -4.78 1.30 10.27
N ALA A 118 -5.94 1.01 10.82
CA ALA A 118 -6.46 -0.36 10.83
C ALA A 118 -6.70 -0.90 9.40
N GLN A 119 -7.13 -0.02 8.47
CA GLN A 119 -7.35 -0.44 7.08
C GLN A 119 -6.04 -0.79 6.39
N SER A 120 -4.94 -0.07 6.64
CA SER A 120 -3.65 -0.41 6.02
C SER A 120 -3.13 -1.78 6.46
N ALA A 121 -3.38 -2.17 7.71
CA ALA A 121 -3.04 -3.52 8.17
C ALA A 121 -3.91 -4.60 7.48
N LEU A 122 -5.22 -4.35 7.31
CA LEU A 122 -6.10 -5.26 6.57
C LEU A 122 -5.73 -5.36 5.08
N ASP A 123 -5.33 -4.25 4.47
CA ASP A 123 -4.90 -4.24 3.07
C ASP A 123 -3.60 -5.04 2.88
N LEU A 124 -2.67 -4.90 3.81
CA LEU A 124 -1.42 -5.67 3.78
C LEU A 124 -1.66 -7.15 4.07
N ASP A 125 -2.54 -7.50 5.01
CA ASP A 125 -2.95 -8.89 5.27
C ASP A 125 -3.52 -9.55 4.01
N ALA A 126 -4.38 -8.83 3.27
CA ALA A 126 -4.91 -9.28 1.99
C ALA A 126 -3.82 -9.40 0.90
N ALA A 127 -2.86 -8.48 0.88
CA ALA A 127 -1.72 -8.54 -0.05
C ALA A 127 -0.80 -9.72 0.26
N LEU A 128 -0.56 -10.04 1.54
CA LEU A 128 0.20 -11.21 1.96
C LEU A 128 -0.52 -12.51 1.57
N THR A 129 -1.83 -12.59 1.79
CA THR A 129 -2.65 -13.73 1.31
C THR A 129 -2.53 -13.92 -0.21
N ARG A 130 -2.45 -12.81 -0.98
CA ARG A 130 -2.20 -12.88 -2.42
C ARG A 130 -0.76 -13.32 -2.72
N ALA A 131 0.22 -12.82 -1.96
CA ALA A 131 1.64 -13.13 -2.13
C ALA A 131 1.96 -14.63 -1.88
N GLU A 132 1.29 -15.27 -0.94
CA GLU A 132 1.44 -16.69 -0.63
C GLU A 132 1.13 -17.62 -1.84
N GLN A 133 0.39 -17.14 -2.84
CA GLN A 133 0.09 -17.90 -4.05
C GLN A 133 1.29 -18.04 -4.99
N GLU A 134 2.36 -17.26 -4.77
CA GLU A 134 3.59 -17.33 -5.59
C GLU A 134 4.57 -18.41 -5.10
N ASP A 135 4.29 -19.07 -3.97
CA ASP A 135 5.08 -20.16 -3.39
C ASP A 135 6.57 -19.81 -3.19
N LEU A 136 6.83 -18.54 -2.81
CA LEU A 136 8.16 -18.00 -2.51
C LEU A 136 8.25 -17.54 -1.05
N PRO A 137 9.45 -17.56 -0.42
CA PRO A 137 9.65 -16.89 0.86
C PRO A 137 9.24 -15.42 0.78
N ILE A 138 8.50 -14.91 1.77
CA ILE A 138 7.99 -13.53 1.75
C ILE A 138 8.92 -12.62 2.55
N LEU A 139 9.35 -11.54 1.91
CA LEU A 139 10.02 -10.41 2.53
C LEU A 139 9.07 -9.20 2.50
N LEU A 140 9.06 -8.40 3.55
CA LEU A 140 8.14 -7.28 3.68
C LEU A 140 8.91 -5.96 3.78
N PHE A 141 8.60 -5.02 2.90
CA PHE A 141 9.09 -3.65 2.94
C PHE A 141 7.92 -2.69 3.17
N GLY A 142 7.88 -2.01 4.31
CA GLY A 142 6.87 -1.01 4.64
C GLY A 142 7.50 0.34 4.95
N HIS A 143 6.97 1.42 4.34
CA HIS A 143 7.42 2.77 4.61
C HIS A 143 6.31 3.59 5.27
N SER A 144 6.64 4.34 6.34
CA SER A 144 5.71 5.24 7.03
C SER A 144 4.42 4.51 7.44
N TRP A 145 3.30 4.85 6.85
CA TRP A 145 2.00 4.20 7.04
C TRP A 145 2.03 2.68 6.72
N GLY A 146 2.73 2.31 5.63
CA GLY A 146 3.00 0.91 5.30
C GLY A 146 3.93 0.24 6.30
N GLY A 147 4.86 0.98 6.92
CA GLY A 147 5.71 0.50 8.02
C GLY A 147 4.89 0.13 9.26
N TYR A 148 3.87 0.92 9.61
CA TYR A 148 2.92 0.55 10.64
C TYR A 148 2.17 -0.75 10.28
N ALA A 149 1.65 -0.84 9.05
CA ALA A 149 0.95 -2.04 8.60
C ALA A 149 1.86 -3.27 8.69
N ALA A 150 3.12 -3.14 8.23
CA ALA A 150 4.13 -4.19 8.31
C ALA A 150 4.34 -4.68 9.75
N ALA A 151 4.52 -3.75 10.69
CA ALA A 151 4.66 -4.10 12.10
C ALA A 151 3.40 -4.77 12.69
N ALA A 152 2.22 -4.33 12.25
CA ALA A 152 0.94 -4.85 12.74
C ALA A 152 0.68 -6.31 12.30
N VAL A 153 1.10 -6.71 11.10
CA VAL A 153 0.85 -8.06 10.57
C VAL A 153 1.88 -9.11 11.02
N LEU A 154 3.06 -8.71 11.54
CA LEU A 154 4.11 -9.65 11.98
C LEU A 154 3.69 -10.57 13.13
N GLY A 155 2.67 -10.21 13.88
CA GLY A 155 2.08 -11.08 14.91
C GLY A 155 0.96 -12.00 14.42
N GLY A 156 0.64 -11.94 13.13
CA GLY A 156 -0.43 -12.70 12.50
C GLY A 156 -0.04 -14.11 12.06
N SER A 157 -0.78 -14.66 11.10
CA SER A 157 -0.65 -16.04 10.63
C SER A 157 0.25 -16.18 9.40
N HIS A 158 0.71 -15.08 8.80
CA HIS A 158 1.55 -15.12 7.61
C HIS A 158 3.01 -15.48 7.94
N ASP A 159 3.60 -16.36 7.13
CA ASP A 159 5.02 -16.73 7.25
C ASP A 159 5.90 -15.69 6.53
N VAL A 160 6.19 -14.60 7.25
CA VAL A 160 7.08 -13.53 6.76
C VAL A 160 8.50 -13.81 7.23
N THR A 161 9.40 -14.07 6.29
CA THR A 161 10.81 -14.44 6.55
C THR A 161 11.60 -13.26 7.13
N ALA A 162 11.38 -12.05 6.62
CA ALA A 162 12.00 -10.82 7.13
C ALA A 162 11.13 -9.59 6.81
N SER A 163 11.28 -8.55 7.63
CA SER A 163 10.56 -7.28 7.43
C SER A 163 11.47 -6.08 7.69
N VAL A 164 11.34 -5.07 6.84
CA VAL A 164 11.94 -3.74 7.01
C VAL A 164 10.81 -2.72 7.13
N CYS A 165 10.81 -1.97 8.24
CA CYS A 165 9.90 -0.87 8.48
C CYS A 165 10.69 0.44 8.44
N ALA A 166 10.57 1.19 7.34
CA ALA A 166 11.17 2.52 7.19
C ALA A 166 10.20 3.61 7.67
N ALA A 167 10.71 4.68 8.30
CA ALA A 167 9.94 5.82 8.82
C ALA A 167 10.22 7.10 8.03
#